data_fc68ed7f58d2dc5a74538f6db36da613
#
_entry.id   fc68ed7f58d2dc5a74538f6db36da613
#
_cell.length_a   1.000
_cell.length_b   1.000
_cell.length_c   1.000
_cell.angle_alpha   90.00
_cell.angle_beta   90.00
_cell.angle_gamma   90.00
#
_symmetry.space_group_name_H-M   'P 1'
#
loop_
_entity.id
_entity.type
_entity.pdbx_description
1 polymer ?
#
loop_
_entity_poly.entity_id
_entity_poly.type
_entity_poly.pdbx_seq_one_letter_code
_entity_poly.pdbx_strand_id
1 'polypeptide(L)'
;MRTNKRIIRVLIAISLLFLALVTYLLWFNMFRAKDVYTNSYNKRQWESEQQVQRGEIYSQDGVLLAETEIDGDARIRKYPKGRLYSHIIGYCSQVYGKTQLEMSHDDDLIGKGTISLTLNEIKHGNNLNLTINDELQEYAYEQLDGRDGAIVAMEPTT
;
A
#
# COMPACT_ATOMS: atom_id res chain seq x y z
N MET A 1 2.67 61.34 -13.08
CA MET A 1 1.71 60.28 -13.49
C MET A 1 2.32 59.05 -14.18
N ARG A 2 3.50 59.09 -14.78
CA ARG A 2 4.12 57.91 -15.44
C ARG A 2 4.63 56.84 -14.45
N THR A 3 5.02 57.19 -13.23
CA THR A 3 5.55 56.28 -12.20
C THR A 3 4.46 55.33 -11.68
N ASN A 4 3.26 55.78 -11.46
CA ASN A 4 2.15 54.94 -10.98
C ASN A 4 1.74 53.86 -11.97
N LYS A 5 1.84 54.12 -13.28
CA LYS A 5 1.51 53.10 -14.30
C LYS A 5 2.55 51.97 -14.36
N ARG A 6 3.81 52.23 -14.01
CA ARG A 6 4.86 51.21 -13.91
C ARG A 6 4.67 50.34 -12.67
N ILE A 7 4.35 50.96 -11.53
CA ILE A 7 4.07 50.26 -10.28
C ILE A 7 2.85 49.32 -10.43
N ILE A 8 1.78 49.86 -11.04
CA ILE A 8 0.56 49.06 -11.29
C ILE A 8 0.86 47.85 -12.21
N ARG A 9 1.67 48.01 -13.27
CA ARG A 9 2.04 46.90 -14.14
C ARG A 9 2.85 45.84 -13.41
N VAL A 10 3.79 46.21 -12.56
CA VAL A 10 4.58 45.29 -11.75
C VAL A 10 3.65 44.57 -10.75
N LEU A 11 2.75 45.29 -10.11
CA LEU A 11 1.81 44.70 -9.16
C LEU A 11 0.89 43.68 -9.85
N ILE A 12 0.36 44.00 -11.03
CA ILE A 12 -0.45 43.05 -11.82
C ILE A 12 0.37 41.82 -12.21
N ALA A 13 1.64 41.99 -12.64
CA ALA A 13 2.51 40.90 -13.01
C ALA A 13 2.77 39.96 -11.82
N ILE A 14 3.06 40.49 -10.64
CA ILE A 14 3.28 39.71 -9.40
C ILE A 14 1.97 38.97 -9.00
N SER A 15 0.81 39.68 -9.09
CA SER A 15 -0.46 39.05 -8.76
C SER A 15 -0.81 37.90 -9.70
N LEU A 16 -0.53 38.03 -11.01
CA LEU A 16 -0.74 36.96 -11.99
C LEU A 16 0.20 35.77 -11.72
N LEU A 17 1.45 36.05 -11.37
CA LEU A 17 2.43 34.99 -11.02
C LEU A 17 2.00 34.24 -9.77
N PHE A 18 1.51 34.97 -8.77
CA PHE A 18 0.99 34.35 -7.54
C PHE A 18 -0.26 33.50 -7.80
N LEU A 19 -1.18 34.01 -8.63
CA LEU A 19 -2.37 33.27 -9.03
C LEU A 19 -2.01 31.99 -9.80
N ALA A 20 -1.03 32.05 -10.70
CA ALA A 20 -0.53 30.90 -11.42
C ALA A 20 0.10 29.84 -10.47
N LEU A 21 0.86 30.31 -9.47
CA LEU A 21 1.44 29.43 -8.44
C LEU A 21 0.35 28.71 -7.63
N VAL A 22 -0.63 29.46 -7.14
CA VAL A 22 -1.75 28.88 -6.37
C VAL A 22 -2.53 27.86 -7.21
N THR A 23 -2.83 28.19 -8.46
CA THR A 23 -3.51 27.27 -9.38
C THR A 23 -2.70 26.01 -9.63
N TYR A 24 -1.39 26.14 -9.82
CA TYR A 24 -0.48 25.00 -9.97
C TYR A 24 -0.45 24.12 -8.72
N LEU A 25 -0.37 24.72 -7.53
CA LEU A 25 -0.38 23.97 -6.26
C LEU A 25 -1.71 23.22 -6.04
N LEU A 26 -2.84 23.83 -6.38
CA LEU A 26 -4.13 23.17 -6.29
C LEU A 26 -4.21 21.99 -7.26
N TRP A 27 -3.80 22.20 -8.51
CA TRP A 27 -3.74 21.14 -9.52
C TRP A 27 -2.83 19.99 -9.07
N PHE A 28 -1.62 20.30 -8.59
CA PHE A 28 -0.66 19.32 -8.10
C PHE A 28 -1.24 18.53 -6.93
N ASN A 29 -1.90 19.19 -5.99
CA ASN A 29 -2.50 18.54 -4.83
C ASN A 29 -3.64 17.60 -5.22
N MET A 30 -4.48 18.00 -6.21
CA MET A 30 -5.59 17.15 -6.67
C MET A 30 -5.14 15.93 -7.48
N PHE A 31 -4.12 16.08 -8.34
CA PHE A 31 -3.80 15.07 -9.35
C PHE A 31 -2.49 14.32 -9.10
N ARG A 32 -1.52 14.93 -8.41
CA ARG A 32 -0.18 14.36 -8.24
C ARG A 32 0.19 14.03 -6.80
N ALA A 33 -0.47 14.59 -5.82
CA ALA A 33 -0.12 14.39 -4.42
C ALA A 33 -0.21 12.90 -4.03
N LYS A 34 -1.20 12.18 -4.54
CA LYS A 34 -1.38 10.74 -4.26
C LYS A 34 -0.18 9.91 -4.74
N ASP A 35 0.32 10.17 -5.95
CA ASP A 35 1.47 9.45 -6.54
C ASP A 35 2.76 9.69 -5.74
N VAL A 36 2.91 10.89 -5.17
CA VAL A 36 4.08 11.25 -4.35
C VAL A 36 3.97 10.63 -2.95
N TYR A 37 2.76 10.56 -2.40
CA TYR A 37 2.52 9.95 -1.09
C TYR A 37 2.71 8.43 -1.10
N THR A 38 2.31 7.76 -2.17
CA THR A 38 2.42 6.29 -2.32
C THR A 38 3.79 5.84 -2.82
N ASN A 39 4.72 6.77 -3.01
CA ASN A 39 6.07 6.42 -3.46
C ASN A 39 6.81 5.65 -2.36
N SER A 40 7.29 4.45 -2.69
CA SER A 40 8.03 3.55 -1.80
C SER A 40 9.29 4.16 -1.17
N TYR A 41 9.78 5.28 -1.69
CA TYR A 41 10.89 6.05 -1.10
C TYR A 41 10.48 7.00 0.04
N ASN A 42 9.20 7.08 0.40
CA ASN A 42 8.72 7.97 1.45
C ASN A 42 8.97 7.35 2.84
N LYS A 43 10.16 7.58 3.39
CA LYS A 43 10.58 7.06 4.71
C LYS A 43 9.61 7.41 5.85
N ARG A 44 8.95 8.57 5.80
CA ARG A 44 7.99 8.98 6.85
C ARG A 44 6.78 8.04 6.95
N GLN A 45 6.32 7.53 5.82
CA GLN A 45 5.22 6.58 5.81
C GLN A 45 5.65 5.27 6.46
N TRP A 46 6.84 4.77 6.13
CA TRP A 46 7.40 3.56 6.73
C TRP A 46 7.62 3.68 8.23
N GLU A 47 8.14 4.82 8.72
CA GLU A 47 8.33 5.07 10.15
C GLU A 47 6.99 5.04 10.91
N SER A 48 5.91 5.57 10.33
CA SER A 48 4.57 5.50 10.93
C SER A 48 3.97 4.09 10.87
N GLU A 49 4.25 3.34 9.81
CA GLU A 49 3.79 1.96 9.65
C GLU A 49 4.53 0.98 10.56
N GLN A 50 5.79 1.26 10.94
CA GLN A 50 6.53 0.46 11.92
C GLN A 50 5.90 0.50 13.32
N GLN A 51 5.04 1.46 13.61
CA GLN A 51 4.30 1.53 14.88
C GLN A 51 3.00 0.71 14.83
N VAL A 52 2.62 0.20 13.66
CA VAL A 52 1.41 -0.60 13.48
C VAL A 52 1.77 -2.06 13.28
N GLN A 53 1.11 -2.95 14.00
CA GLN A 53 1.15 -4.38 13.67
C GLN A 53 0.23 -4.61 12.46
N ARG A 54 0.86 -4.83 11.32
CA ARG A 54 0.14 -5.06 10.05
C ARG A 54 -0.70 -6.32 10.14
N GLY A 55 -1.94 -6.26 9.68
CA GLY A 55 -2.91 -7.36 9.73
C GLY A 55 -2.40 -8.62 9.02
N GLU A 56 -2.88 -9.75 9.45
CA GLU A 56 -2.55 -11.06 8.92
C GLU A 56 -3.38 -11.38 7.68
N ILE A 57 -2.86 -12.25 6.81
CA ILE A 57 -3.56 -12.70 5.61
C ILE A 57 -3.76 -14.21 5.73
N TYR A 58 -5.01 -14.64 5.57
CA TYR A 58 -5.41 -16.03 5.65
C TYR A 58 -6.02 -16.53 4.35
N SER A 59 -5.87 -17.83 4.07
CA SER A 59 -6.64 -18.54 3.04
C SER A 59 -8.09 -18.76 3.49
N GLN A 60 -8.94 -19.28 2.60
CA GLN A 60 -10.30 -19.70 2.92
C GLN A 60 -10.34 -20.76 4.02
N ASP A 61 -9.33 -21.61 4.06
CA ASP A 61 -9.20 -22.74 5.00
C ASP A 61 -8.59 -22.33 6.34
N GLY A 62 -8.32 -21.01 6.52
CA GLY A 62 -7.72 -20.46 7.74
C GLY A 62 -6.19 -20.68 7.83
N VAL A 63 -5.53 -21.04 6.74
CA VAL A 63 -4.07 -21.17 6.72
C VAL A 63 -3.43 -19.79 6.67
N LEU A 64 -2.44 -19.56 7.53
CA LEU A 64 -1.71 -18.30 7.62
C LEU A 64 -0.75 -18.12 6.42
N LEU A 65 -0.98 -17.09 5.64
CA LEU A 65 -0.25 -16.78 4.41
C LEU A 65 0.74 -15.63 4.57
N ALA A 66 0.40 -14.66 5.43
CA ALA A 66 1.30 -13.55 5.78
C ALA A 66 1.04 -13.09 7.22
N GLU A 67 2.12 -12.86 7.96
CA GLU A 67 2.07 -12.38 9.34
C GLU A 67 3.14 -11.32 9.60
N THR A 68 2.99 -10.60 10.71
CA THR A 68 3.99 -9.64 11.18
C THR A 68 4.61 -10.15 12.48
N GLU A 69 5.87 -10.56 12.41
CA GLU A 69 6.65 -10.93 13.59
C GLU A 69 7.26 -9.68 14.23
N ILE A 70 7.22 -9.63 15.54
CA ILE A 70 7.81 -8.55 16.33
C ILE A 70 9.13 -9.06 16.88
N ASP A 71 10.24 -8.45 16.45
CA ASP A 71 11.58 -8.72 16.96
C ASP A 71 12.15 -7.42 17.58
N GLY A 72 11.99 -7.28 18.89
CA GLY A 72 12.28 -6.05 19.62
C GLY A 72 11.42 -4.89 19.11
N ASP A 73 12.05 -3.85 18.58
CA ASP A 73 11.37 -2.70 17.98
C ASP A 73 11.09 -2.89 16.48
N ALA A 74 11.65 -3.95 15.86
CA ALA A 74 11.46 -4.23 14.45
C ALA A 74 10.19 -5.07 14.20
N ARG A 75 9.46 -4.71 13.16
CA ARG A 75 8.32 -5.47 12.66
C ARG A 75 8.70 -6.06 11.30
N ILE A 76 8.79 -7.38 11.27
CA ILE A 76 9.24 -8.14 10.11
C ILE A 76 8.04 -8.84 9.50
N ARG A 77 7.76 -8.55 8.23
CA ARG A 77 6.71 -9.25 7.49
C ARG A 77 7.20 -10.60 7.03
N LYS A 78 6.51 -11.66 7.41
CA LYS A 78 6.82 -13.06 7.05
C LYS A 78 5.72 -13.65 6.19
N TYR A 79 6.14 -14.56 5.31
CA TYR A 79 5.28 -15.28 4.37
C TYR A 79 5.55 -16.79 4.50
N PRO A 80 4.82 -17.50 5.39
CA PRO A 80 5.10 -18.90 5.71
C PRO A 80 5.06 -19.83 4.49
N LYS A 81 4.16 -19.58 3.55
CA LYS A 81 4.03 -20.37 2.30
C LYS A 81 4.92 -19.86 1.15
N GLY A 82 5.71 -18.83 1.36
CA GLY A 82 6.75 -18.35 0.45
C GLY A 82 6.32 -18.18 -1.00
N ARG A 83 6.96 -18.93 -1.91
CA ARG A 83 6.77 -18.83 -3.35
C ARG A 83 5.37 -19.18 -3.84
N LEU A 84 4.66 -20.03 -3.11
CA LEU A 84 3.34 -20.54 -3.50
C LEU A 84 2.33 -19.41 -3.74
N TYR A 85 2.42 -18.34 -2.93
CA TYR A 85 1.49 -17.21 -2.98
C TYR A 85 2.12 -15.89 -3.42
N SER A 86 3.40 -15.90 -3.80
CA SER A 86 4.13 -14.67 -4.14
C SER A 86 3.49 -13.84 -5.26
N HIS A 87 2.85 -14.50 -6.23
CA HIS A 87 2.16 -13.87 -7.36
C HIS A 87 0.80 -13.26 -6.99
N ILE A 88 0.21 -13.66 -5.86
CA ILE A 88 -1.08 -13.17 -5.36
C ILE A 88 -0.87 -12.14 -4.26
N ILE A 89 -0.16 -12.53 -3.20
CA ILE A 89 0.06 -11.69 -2.02
C ILE A 89 1.07 -10.59 -2.30
N GLY A 90 2.11 -10.91 -3.08
CA GLY A 90 3.23 -10.02 -3.31
C GLY A 90 4.17 -9.95 -2.10
N TYR A 91 4.72 -8.78 -1.87
CA TYR A 91 5.61 -8.51 -0.73
C TYR A 91 5.42 -7.11 -0.19
N CYS A 92 5.82 -6.93 1.07
CA CYS A 92 5.91 -5.64 1.75
C CYS A 92 7.37 -5.45 2.21
N SER A 93 8.08 -4.50 1.60
CA SER A 93 9.50 -4.25 1.85
C SER A 93 9.78 -2.76 1.94
N GLN A 94 10.63 -2.36 2.90
CA GLN A 94 11.09 -0.98 3.02
C GLN A 94 11.95 -0.51 1.84
N VAL A 95 12.63 -1.44 1.17
CA VAL A 95 13.55 -1.14 0.07
C VAL A 95 12.83 -1.16 -1.29
N TYR A 96 11.99 -2.19 -1.50
CA TYR A 96 11.35 -2.43 -2.79
C TYR A 96 9.89 -2.00 -2.84
N GLY A 97 9.35 -1.51 -1.71
CA GLY A 97 7.95 -1.11 -1.61
C GLY A 97 7.01 -2.28 -1.38
N LYS A 98 5.79 -2.12 -1.86
CA LYS A 98 4.70 -3.09 -1.73
C LYS A 98 4.20 -3.49 -3.10
N THR A 99 3.75 -4.74 -3.24
CA THR A 99 3.22 -5.24 -4.53
C THR A 99 1.94 -6.05 -4.30
N GLN A 100 1.19 -6.29 -5.38
CA GLN A 100 0.01 -7.15 -5.42
C GLN A 100 -0.99 -6.82 -4.29
N LEU A 101 -1.44 -7.83 -3.55
CA LEU A 101 -2.44 -7.72 -2.51
C LEU A 101 -1.95 -6.87 -1.32
N GLU A 102 -0.67 -6.96 -0.98
CA GLU A 102 -0.04 -6.12 0.04
C GLU A 102 -0.11 -4.61 -0.30
N MET A 103 -0.12 -4.27 -1.60
CA MET A 103 -0.26 -2.90 -2.05
C MET A 103 -1.73 -2.49 -2.20
N SER A 104 -2.58 -3.36 -2.78
CA SER A 104 -3.97 -3.02 -3.07
C SER A 104 -4.83 -2.88 -1.81
N HIS A 105 -4.52 -3.64 -0.74
CA HIS A 105 -5.19 -3.61 0.57
C HIS A 105 -4.31 -3.02 1.67
N ASP A 106 -3.39 -2.14 1.30
CA ASP A 106 -2.47 -1.53 2.26
C ASP A 106 -3.21 -0.78 3.38
N ASP A 107 -4.20 0.01 3.02
CA ASP A 107 -4.99 0.82 3.95
C ASP A 107 -5.75 -0.05 4.96
N ASP A 108 -6.26 -1.20 4.54
CA ASP A 108 -6.91 -2.18 5.42
C ASP A 108 -5.90 -2.84 6.35
N LEU A 109 -4.80 -3.34 5.78
CA LEU A 109 -3.75 -4.06 6.51
C LEU A 109 -3.04 -3.19 7.56
N ILE A 110 -2.99 -1.87 7.40
CA ILE A 110 -2.46 -0.94 8.41
C ILE A 110 -3.56 -0.31 9.27
N GLY A 111 -4.84 -0.66 9.03
CA GLY A 111 -5.98 -0.13 9.78
C GLY A 111 -6.17 1.37 9.61
N LYS A 112 -5.95 1.93 8.40
CA LYS A 112 -6.26 3.31 8.09
C LYS A 112 -7.78 3.52 8.22
N GLY A 113 -8.17 4.45 9.09
CA GLY A 113 -9.57 4.75 9.35
C GLY A 113 -10.14 4.09 10.62
N THR A 114 -9.44 3.16 11.23
CA THR A 114 -9.80 2.65 12.56
C THR A 114 -9.34 3.67 13.60
N ILE A 115 -10.29 4.29 14.28
CA ILE A 115 -10.01 5.24 15.37
C ILE A 115 -9.57 4.40 16.57
N SER A 116 -8.28 4.36 16.86
CA SER A 116 -7.79 3.83 18.13
C SER A 116 -8.11 4.85 19.23
N LEU A 117 -9.01 4.50 20.12
CA LEU A 117 -9.40 5.35 21.26
C LEU A 117 -8.37 5.31 22.41
N THR A 118 -7.39 4.45 22.34
CA THR A 118 -6.37 4.24 23.39
C THR A 118 -5.01 4.79 22.92
N LEU A 119 -4.49 5.73 23.69
CA LEU A 119 -3.21 6.43 23.38
C LEU A 119 -1.95 5.56 23.58
N ASN A 120 -2.09 4.35 24.14
CA ASN A 120 -0.95 3.50 24.55
C ASN A 120 -0.98 2.07 23.98
N GLU A 121 -1.91 1.74 23.10
CA GLU A 121 -1.95 0.40 22.50
C GLU A 121 -1.29 0.38 21.13
N ILE A 122 -0.58 -0.71 20.84
CA ILE A 122 -0.05 -0.99 19.52
C ILE A 122 -1.25 -1.04 18.55
N LYS A 123 -1.23 -0.17 17.56
CA LYS A 123 -2.26 -0.16 16.53
C LYS A 123 -2.18 -1.46 15.71
N HIS A 124 -3.27 -2.20 15.66
CA HIS A 124 -3.40 -3.40 14.84
C HIS A 124 -4.13 -3.07 13.54
N GLY A 125 -3.61 -3.61 12.44
CA GLY A 125 -4.31 -3.59 11.16
C GLY A 125 -5.42 -4.63 11.09
N ASN A 126 -6.23 -4.57 10.04
CA ASN A 126 -7.30 -5.54 9.81
C ASN A 126 -6.74 -6.79 9.13
N ASN A 127 -7.23 -7.96 9.52
CA ASN A 127 -6.88 -9.21 8.86
C ASN A 127 -7.65 -9.35 7.54
N LEU A 128 -7.01 -9.97 6.55
CA LEU A 128 -7.63 -10.31 5.26
C LEU A 128 -7.86 -11.81 5.19
N ASN A 129 -9.09 -12.21 4.88
CA ASN A 129 -9.44 -13.59 4.57
C ASN A 129 -9.67 -13.72 3.07
N LEU A 130 -8.83 -14.51 2.41
CA LEU A 130 -8.93 -14.77 0.98
C LEU A 130 -9.94 -15.88 0.70
N THR A 131 -10.46 -15.90 -0.51
CA THR A 131 -11.33 -16.97 -1.01
C THR A 131 -10.56 -18.14 -1.64
N ILE A 132 -9.22 -18.12 -1.54
CA ILE A 132 -8.35 -19.14 -2.11
C ILE A 132 -8.24 -20.30 -1.14
N ASN A 133 -8.44 -21.52 -1.65
CA ASN A 133 -8.24 -22.76 -0.93
C ASN A 133 -6.76 -23.15 -1.00
N ASP A 134 -6.11 -23.35 0.16
CA ASP A 134 -4.66 -23.64 0.24
C ASP A 134 -4.32 -25.01 -0.32
N GLU A 135 -5.12 -26.03 -0.05
CA GLU A 135 -4.88 -27.38 -0.54
C GLU A 135 -4.92 -27.44 -2.09
N LEU A 136 -5.90 -26.74 -2.68
CA LEU A 136 -6.03 -26.67 -4.14
C LEU A 136 -4.86 -25.91 -4.77
N GLN A 137 -4.42 -24.84 -4.12
CA GLN A 137 -3.28 -24.03 -4.58
C GLN A 137 -1.97 -24.82 -4.53
N GLU A 138 -1.75 -25.57 -3.44
CA GLU A 138 -0.57 -26.42 -3.27
C GLU A 138 -0.55 -27.55 -4.31
N TYR A 139 -1.69 -28.22 -4.52
CA TYR A 139 -1.82 -29.25 -5.56
C TYR A 139 -1.54 -28.69 -6.96
N ALA A 140 -2.10 -27.53 -7.28
CA ALA A 140 -1.86 -26.88 -8.58
C ALA A 140 -0.37 -26.53 -8.77
N TYR A 141 0.29 -26.04 -7.73
CA TYR A 141 1.71 -25.73 -7.77
C TYR A 141 2.57 -26.98 -8.00
N GLU A 142 2.25 -28.10 -7.33
CA GLU A 142 2.93 -29.38 -7.54
C GLU A 142 2.77 -29.92 -8.96
N GLN A 143 1.59 -29.75 -9.58
CA GLN A 143 1.34 -30.17 -10.95
C GLN A 143 2.15 -29.38 -12.00
N LEU A 144 2.55 -28.16 -11.68
CA LEU A 144 3.46 -27.39 -12.53
C LEU A 144 4.88 -27.97 -12.55
N ASP A 145 5.29 -28.68 -11.48
CA ASP A 145 6.57 -29.38 -11.39
C ASP A 145 7.76 -28.51 -11.85
N GLY A 146 7.80 -27.25 -11.39
CA GLY A 146 8.84 -26.28 -11.73
C GLY A 146 8.80 -25.76 -13.18
N ARG A 147 7.77 -26.08 -13.95
CA ARG A 147 7.56 -25.55 -15.31
C ARG A 147 6.94 -24.17 -15.26
N ASP A 148 7.30 -23.30 -16.18
CA ASP A 148 6.63 -22.02 -16.39
C ASP A 148 5.27 -22.26 -17.02
N GLY A 149 4.19 -21.87 -16.31
CA GLY A 149 2.82 -22.08 -16.78
C GLY A 149 1.78 -21.51 -15.83
N ALA A 150 0.52 -21.73 -16.17
CA ALA A 150 -0.63 -21.40 -15.36
C ALA A 150 -1.62 -22.57 -15.34
N ILE A 151 -2.28 -22.75 -14.21
CA ILE A 151 -3.37 -23.74 -14.04
C ILE A 151 -4.65 -22.96 -13.80
N VAL A 152 -5.70 -23.36 -14.53
CA VAL A 152 -7.05 -22.82 -14.36
C VAL A 152 -7.96 -23.96 -13.94
N ALA A 153 -8.60 -23.82 -12.77
CA ALA A 153 -9.65 -24.70 -12.31
C ALA A 153 -11.00 -24.01 -12.48
N MET A 154 -11.98 -24.70 -13.05
CA MET A 154 -13.31 -24.16 -13.23
C MET A 154 -14.37 -25.24 -12.98
N GLU A 155 -15.51 -24.82 -12.49
CA GLU A 155 -16.68 -25.69 -12.37
C GLU A 155 -17.44 -25.66 -13.71
N PRO A 156 -17.59 -26.80 -14.42
CA PRO A 156 -18.17 -26.81 -15.76
C PRO A 156 -19.71 -26.69 -15.79
N THR A 157 -20.34 -26.70 -14.59
CA THR A 157 -21.82 -26.70 -14.47
C THR A 157 -22.41 -25.32 -14.18
N THR A 158 -21.60 -24.27 -14.06
CA THR A 158 -22.06 -22.87 -13.83
C THR A 158 -21.84 -21.97 -15.03
#